data_0d197a07bda14eccce9c06414a79a9ec
#
_entry.id   0d197a07bda14eccce9c06414a79a9ec
#
_cell.length_a   1.000
_cell.length_b   1.000
_cell.length_c   1.000
_cell.angle_alpha   90.00
_cell.angle_beta   90.00
_cell.angle_gamma   90.00
#
_symmetry.space_group_name_H-M   'P 1'
#
loop_
_entity.id
_entity.type
_entity.pdbx_description
1 polymer ?
#
loop_
_entity_poly.entity_id
_entity_poly.type
_entity_poly.pdbx_seq_one_letter_code
_entity_poly.pdbx_strand_id
1 'polypeptide(L)'
;MRTEVAVVGGGSTGSSILYHLAKRGSPGPLLIERGPGIASGMTSRSTALVRTHYTVPVVAKIALLSYRFFRDFGSLLPGFTSGYRETGLLIGVDGRSEGLVGESLKMFKQLGIKSDFVDKQEAGRIEPLLDTSGFQSVVYEPNMGYAEPSTTASSFASAAGALGARVLTETALLGIKKVPEGYSLSTTKGDIEAREVVLATGVWSGPIFEALGVPIPLKPVRHPVAIYGRPAEFQGVGPAVFDFVRSAYYKAEGKNLLFVGSMEAELDASSPGADPDDYDEGVTFEELEKYSKWTSEVYPIMASKGTYERGYSGLYDNTPDQQPVIDELSDFGYPGIHCLVGLSGHGFKLCPEFGRVMASQVLDGRFEDYDVSAFSLKRFGEGKLLKGRYDISTVG
;
A
#
# COMPACT_ATOMS: atom_id res chain seq x y z
N MET A 1 -18.84 -7.73 24.54
CA MET A 1 -17.92 -8.81 24.06
C MET A 1 -16.53 -8.49 24.57
N ARG A 2 -15.65 -9.51 24.87
CA ARG A 2 -14.28 -9.25 25.34
C ARG A 2 -13.25 -9.96 24.46
N THR A 3 -12.06 -9.34 24.29
CA THR A 3 -10.90 -9.88 23.58
C THR A 3 -9.60 -9.33 24.16
N GLU A 4 -8.47 -10.03 23.99
CA GLU A 4 -7.15 -9.49 24.37
C GLU A 4 -6.73 -8.41 23.39
N VAL A 5 -6.88 -8.62 22.09
CA VAL A 5 -6.49 -7.66 21.04
C VAL A 5 -7.66 -7.40 20.09
N ALA A 6 -8.02 -6.15 19.90
CA ALA A 6 -8.96 -5.72 18.87
C ALA A 6 -8.24 -4.97 17.74
N VAL A 7 -8.38 -5.44 16.51
CA VAL A 7 -7.89 -4.77 15.29
C VAL A 7 -9.05 -4.04 14.63
N VAL A 8 -8.93 -2.74 14.42
CA VAL A 8 -9.95 -1.89 13.80
C VAL A 8 -9.56 -1.62 12.35
N GLY A 9 -10.36 -2.12 11.41
CA GLY A 9 -10.18 -1.99 9.96
C GLY A 9 -9.80 -3.31 9.29
N GLY A 10 -10.64 -3.75 8.34
CA GLY A 10 -10.52 -5.01 7.59
C GLY A 10 -9.86 -4.87 6.23
N GLY A 11 -9.00 -3.86 6.03
CA GLY A 11 -8.17 -3.75 4.85
C GLY A 11 -7.01 -4.76 4.84
N SER A 12 -6.16 -4.70 3.81
CA SER A 12 -4.99 -5.59 3.67
C SER A 12 -4.08 -5.55 4.91
N THR A 13 -3.88 -4.37 5.48
CA THR A 13 -3.03 -4.17 6.65
C THR A 13 -3.64 -4.78 7.91
N GLY A 14 -4.88 -4.45 8.24
CA GLY A 14 -5.53 -5.01 9.43
C GLY A 14 -5.73 -6.52 9.36
N SER A 15 -6.04 -7.05 8.16
CA SER A 15 -6.13 -8.51 7.95
C SER A 15 -4.79 -9.21 8.15
N SER A 16 -3.70 -8.60 7.68
CA SER A 16 -2.34 -9.11 7.90
C SER A 16 -1.94 -9.05 9.37
N ILE A 17 -2.26 -7.96 10.09
CA ILE A 17 -2.04 -7.84 11.54
C ILE A 17 -2.78 -8.97 12.27
N LEU A 18 -4.07 -9.17 11.97
CA LEU A 18 -4.89 -10.22 12.58
C LEU A 18 -4.25 -11.60 12.37
N TYR A 19 -3.78 -11.89 11.15
CA TYR A 19 -3.10 -13.15 10.85
C TYR A 19 -1.83 -13.33 11.69
N HIS A 20 -0.97 -12.32 11.76
CA HIS A 20 0.27 -12.43 12.51
C HIS A 20 0.07 -12.51 14.02
N LEU A 21 -0.95 -11.84 14.58
CA LEU A 21 -1.37 -11.99 15.96
C LEU A 21 -1.83 -13.43 16.27
N ALA A 22 -2.73 -13.96 15.44
CA ALA A 22 -3.24 -15.32 15.58
C ALA A 22 -2.13 -16.37 15.42
N LYS A 23 -1.27 -16.22 14.40
CA LYS A 23 -0.11 -17.09 14.14
C LYS A 23 0.86 -17.14 15.31
N ARG A 24 1.00 -16.05 16.05
CA ARG A 24 1.84 -15.95 17.25
C ARG A 24 1.14 -16.40 18.54
N GLY A 25 -0.09 -16.89 18.45
CA GLY A 25 -0.82 -17.45 19.58
C GLY A 25 -1.54 -16.43 20.46
N SER A 26 -1.81 -15.22 19.96
CA SER A 26 -2.70 -14.27 20.65
C SER A 26 -4.07 -14.92 20.88
N PRO A 27 -4.62 -14.90 22.10
CA PRO A 27 -5.87 -15.58 22.41
C PRO A 27 -7.07 -14.92 21.71
N GLY A 28 -7.59 -15.55 20.65
CA GLY A 28 -8.80 -15.14 19.94
C GLY A 28 -8.85 -13.67 19.54
N PRO A 29 -7.84 -13.13 18.83
CA PRO A 29 -7.83 -11.72 18.44
C PRO A 29 -9.04 -11.42 17.55
N LEU A 30 -9.55 -10.20 17.65
CA LEU A 30 -10.79 -9.78 17.00
C LEU A 30 -10.51 -8.66 16.00
N LEU A 31 -10.97 -8.81 14.77
CA LEU A 31 -11.01 -7.72 13.81
C LEU A 31 -12.43 -7.18 13.67
N ILE A 32 -12.59 -5.86 13.69
CA ILE A 32 -13.85 -5.16 13.39
C ILE A 32 -13.70 -4.35 12.11
N GLU A 33 -14.65 -4.53 11.20
CA GLU A 33 -14.74 -3.88 9.90
C GLU A 33 -16.08 -3.19 9.73
N ARG A 34 -16.08 -1.91 9.34
CA ARG A 34 -17.30 -1.11 9.13
C ARG A 34 -18.11 -1.55 7.91
N GLY A 35 -17.42 -2.01 6.89
CA GLY A 35 -18.02 -2.42 5.61
C GLY A 35 -18.61 -3.82 5.66
N PRO A 36 -19.25 -4.24 4.56
CA PRO A 36 -19.95 -5.53 4.48
C PRO A 36 -19.00 -6.74 4.43
N GLY A 37 -17.71 -6.52 4.22
CA GLY A 37 -16.72 -7.59 4.14
C GLY A 37 -15.28 -7.10 4.25
N ILE A 38 -14.36 -8.05 4.32
CA ILE A 38 -12.93 -7.76 4.26
C ILE A 38 -12.60 -7.09 2.92
N ALA A 39 -11.68 -6.11 2.96
CA ALA A 39 -11.24 -5.31 1.81
C ALA A 39 -12.33 -4.41 1.18
N SER A 40 -13.42 -4.12 1.88
CA SER A 40 -14.51 -3.26 1.35
C SER A 40 -14.10 -1.81 1.11
N GLY A 41 -13.03 -1.34 1.75
CA GLY A 41 -12.50 0.03 1.60
C GLY A 41 -11.45 0.16 0.49
N MET A 42 -10.42 0.99 0.73
CA MET A 42 -9.41 1.34 -0.27
C MET A 42 -8.56 0.15 -0.76
N THR A 43 -8.52 -0.95 -0.04
CA THR A 43 -7.81 -2.16 -0.47
C THR A 43 -8.34 -2.67 -1.81
N SER A 44 -9.66 -2.76 -2.02
CA SER A 44 -10.25 -3.22 -3.29
C SER A 44 -9.99 -2.29 -4.48
N ARG A 45 -9.60 -1.05 -4.22
CA ARG A 45 -9.28 -0.03 -5.23
C ARG A 45 -7.78 0.04 -5.57
N SER A 46 -6.97 -0.81 -4.93
CA SER A 46 -5.53 -0.86 -5.17
C SER A 46 -5.22 -1.52 -6.52
N THR A 47 -4.26 -0.96 -7.27
CA THR A 47 -3.68 -1.65 -8.43
C THR A 47 -2.79 -2.83 -8.04
N ALA A 48 -2.53 -2.97 -6.74
CA ALA A 48 -1.86 -4.11 -6.09
C ALA A 48 -0.47 -4.45 -6.67
N LEU A 49 0.26 -3.45 -7.15
CA LEU A 49 1.66 -3.64 -7.53
C LEU A 49 2.48 -4.02 -6.29
N VAL A 50 3.24 -5.09 -6.41
CA VAL A 50 4.21 -5.56 -5.40
C VAL A 50 5.60 -5.25 -5.92
N ARG A 51 6.33 -4.36 -5.27
CA ARG A 51 7.63 -3.84 -5.71
C ARG A 51 8.57 -3.57 -4.54
N THR A 52 9.87 -3.51 -4.83
CA THR A 52 10.93 -3.26 -3.84
C THR A 52 11.65 -1.92 -4.05
N HIS A 53 11.33 -1.18 -5.11
CA HIS A 53 11.94 0.11 -5.40
C HIS A 53 11.46 1.19 -4.43
N TYR A 54 12.22 1.39 -3.35
CA TYR A 54 12.03 2.43 -2.34
C TYR A 54 13.36 3.04 -1.96
N THR A 55 13.42 4.35 -1.81
CA THR A 55 14.68 5.07 -1.55
C THR A 55 15.01 5.20 -0.06
N VAL A 56 14.03 5.04 0.82
CA VAL A 56 14.24 4.98 2.27
C VAL A 56 14.67 3.55 2.66
N PRO A 57 15.87 3.34 3.23
CA PRO A 57 16.44 1.99 3.41
C PRO A 57 15.57 1.02 4.21
N VAL A 58 14.93 1.50 5.30
CA VAL A 58 14.05 0.65 6.11
C VAL A 58 12.80 0.25 5.33
N VAL A 59 12.24 1.14 4.51
CA VAL A 59 11.08 0.85 3.65
C VAL A 59 11.45 -0.14 2.55
N ALA A 60 12.63 0.01 1.93
CA ALA A 60 13.15 -0.95 0.94
C ALA A 60 13.33 -2.35 1.55
N LYS A 61 13.81 -2.43 2.80
CA LYS A 61 13.91 -3.69 3.55
C LYS A 61 12.54 -4.31 3.81
N ILE A 62 11.58 -3.54 4.29
CA ILE A 62 10.19 -3.97 4.51
C ILE A 62 9.58 -4.46 3.19
N ALA A 63 9.81 -3.75 2.09
CA ALA A 63 9.31 -4.11 0.78
C ALA A 63 9.92 -5.44 0.27
N LEU A 64 11.22 -5.65 0.47
CA LEU A 64 11.88 -6.92 0.13
C LEU A 64 11.32 -8.09 0.92
N LEU A 65 11.10 -7.92 2.23
CA LEU A 65 10.53 -8.97 3.08
C LEU A 65 9.06 -9.26 2.70
N SER A 66 8.29 -8.21 2.41
CA SER A 66 6.92 -8.34 1.92
C SER A 66 6.85 -9.02 0.55
N TYR A 67 7.75 -8.68 -0.40
CA TYR A 67 7.85 -9.37 -1.69
C TYR A 67 8.10 -10.87 -1.49
N ARG A 68 9.07 -11.24 -0.63
CA ARG A 68 9.35 -12.65 -0.32
C ARG A 68 8.11 -13.36 0.23
N PHE A 69 7.34 -12.68 1.07
CA PHE A 69 6.08 -13.21 1.59
C PHE A 69 5.06 -13.43 0.47
N PHE A 70 4.88 -12.47 -0.46
CA PHE A 70 3.98 -12.63 -1.61
C PHE A 70 4.41 -13.78 -2.52
N ARG A 71 5.71 -13.90 -2.81
CA ARG A 71 6.26 -14.99 -3.61
C ARG A 71 5.98 -16.37 -2.99
N ASP A 72 6.15 -16.47 -1.69
CA ASP A 72 6.03 -17.72 -0.95
C ASP A 72 4.66 -17.89 -0.27
N PHE A 73 3.66 -17.08 -0.65
CA PHE A 73 2.37 -16.93 0.05
C PHE A 73 1.67 -18.28 0.25
N GLY A 74 1.55 -19.10 -0.78
CA GLY A 74 0.84 -20.38 -0.70
C GLY A 74 1.54 -21.42 0.22
N SER A 75 2.85 -21.34 0.39
CA SER A 75 3.59 -22.18 1.35
C SER A 75 3.53 -21.63 2.77
N LEU A 76 3.42 -20.32 2.94
CA LEU A 76 3.29 -19.67 4.25
C LEU A 76 1.88 -19.75 4.81
N LEU A 77 0.87 -19.72 3.94
CA LEU A 77 -0.55 -19.86 4.24
C LEU A 77 -1.15 -21.01 3.40
N PRO A 78 -0.94 -22.29 3.78
CA PRO A 78 -1.43 -23.43 3.02
C PRO A 78 -2.96 -23.37 2.82
N GLY A 79 -3.41 -23.57 1.60
CA GLY A 79 -4.82 -23.48 1.21
C GLY A 79 -5.32 -22.07 0.87
N PHE A 80 -4.47 -21.05 0.97
CA PHE A 80 -4.80 -19.67 0.63
C PHE A 80 -3.90 -19.13 -0.47
N THR A 81 -4.33 -18.06 -1.14
CA THR A 81 -3.59 -17.41 -2.23
C THR A 81 -3.68 -15.90 -2.14
N SER A 82 -2.64 -15.21 -2.60
CA SER A 82 -2.68 -13.76 -2.84
C SER A 82 -2.96 -13.43 -4.31
N GLY A 83 -3.02 -14.42 -5.19
CA GLY A 83 -3.05 -14.20 -6.63
C GLY A 83 -1.79 -13.55 -7.20
N TYR A 84 -0.68 -13.57 -6.44
CA TYR A 84 0.59 -12.94 -6.86
C TYR A 84 1.12 -13.52 -8.16
N ARG A 85 1.54 -12.62 -9.06
CA ARG A 85 2.20 -12.94 -10.35
C ARG A 85 3.46 -12.10 -10.46
N GLU A 86 4.58 -12.77 -10.61
CA GLU A 86 5.87 -12.12 -10.88
C GLU A 86 5.94 -11.74 -12.36
N THR A 87 6.06 -10.45 -12.65
CA THR A 87 6.01 -9.92 -14.03
C THR A 87 7.21 -9.02 -14.35
N GLY A 88 7.93 -8.60 -13.33
CA GLY A 88 8.96 -7.58 -13.44
C GLY A 88 8.43 -6.14 -13.39
N LEU A 89 9.37 -5.20 -13.30
CA LEU A 89 9.14 -3.76 -13.39
C LEU A 89 10.24 -3.13 -14.23
N LEU A 90 9.86 -2.35 -15.24
CA LEU A 90 10.75 -1.42 -15.96
C LEU A 90 10.54 -0.01 -15.41
N ILE A 91 11.62 0.73 -15.22
CA ILE A 91 11.57 2.14 -14.79
C ILE A 91 12.28 2.97 -15.85
N GLY A 92 11.50 3.78 -16.58
CA GLY A 92 12.02 4.79 -17.49
C GLY A 92 12.46 6.02 -16.70
N VAL A 93 13.74 6.34 -16.72
CA VAL A 93 14.37 7.36 -15.89
C VAL A 93 14.66 8.60 -16.72
N ASP A 94 14.39 9.78 -16.15
CA ASP A 94 14.79 11.07 -16.74
C ASP A 94 16.24 11.42 -16.40
N GLY A 95 16.79 12.41 -17.11
CA GLY A 95 18.21 12.81 -16.91
C GLY A 95 18.49 13.42 -15.54
N ARG A 96 17.47 13.95 -14.84
CA ARG A 96 17.64 14.54 -13.49
C ARG A 96 17.68 13.46 -12.42
N SER A 97 16.91 12.41 -12.59
CA SER A 97 16.77 11.33 -11.62
C SER A 97 17.86 10.25 -11.76
N GLU A 98 18.59 10.18 -12.89
CA GLU A 98 19.53 9.09 -13.18
C GLU A 98 20.60 8.89 -12.09
N GLY A 99 21.21 9.98 -11.61
CA GLY A 99 22.21 9.91 -10.53
C GLY A 99 21.64 9.38 -9.22
N LEU A 100 20.44 9.85 -8.84
CA LEU A 100 19.74 9.40 -7.63
C LEU A 100 19.30 7.94 -7.73
N VAL A 101 18.88 7.50 -8.91
CA VAL A 101 18.59 6.09 -9.20
C VAL A 101 19.84 5.24 -9.04
N GLY A 102 20.98 5.67 -9.60
CA GLY A 102 22.26 4.98 -9.43
C GLY A 102 22.69 4.80 -7.98
N GLU A 103 22.43 5.80 -7.11
CA GLU A 103 22.66 5.67 -5.67
C GLU A 103 21.70 4.67 -5.01
N SER A 104 20.44 4.67 -5.43
CA SER A 104 19.44 3.72 -4.93
C SER A 104 19.80 2.28 -5.31
N LEU A 105 20.30 2.04 -6.53
CA LEU A 105 20.77 0.73 -6.96
C LEU A 105 21.93 0.20 -6.11
N LYS A 106 22.85 1.08 -5.65
CA LYS A 106 23.92 0.68 -4.72
C LYS A 106 23.36 0.19 -3.39
N MET A 107 22.36 0.89 -2.84
CA MET A 107 21.66 0.47 -1.62
C MET A 107 20.91 -0.85 -1.85
N PHE A 108 20.21 -1.01 -2.97
CA PHE A 108 19.49 -2.23 -3.30
C PHE A 108 20.40 -3.44 -3.37
N LYS A 109 21.58 -3.30 -3.96
CA LYS A 109 22.61 -4.35 -3.99
C LYS A 109 23.01 -4.79 -2.57
N GLN A 110 23.19 -3.83 -1.65
CA GLN A 110 23.52 -4.15 -0.24
C GLN A 110 22.39 -4.88 0.47
N LEU A 111 21.13 -4.57 0.13
CA LEU A 111 19.93 -5.25 0.67
C LEU A 111 19.63 -6.58 -0.01
N GLY A 112 20.30 -6.91 -1.13
CA GLY A 112 20.01 -8.11 -1.92
C GLY A 112 18.77 -7.98 -2.81
N ILE A 113 18.37 -6.75 -3.15
CA ILE A 113 17.34 -6.44 -4.14
C ILE A 113 17.97 -6.49 -5.52
N LYS A 114 17.37 -7.24 -6.44
CA LYS A 114 17.81 -7.30 -7.85
C LYS A 114 17.19 -6.14 -8.60
N SER A 115 18.00 -5.19 -8.96
CA SER A 115 17.62 -4.00 -9.72
C SER A 115 18.88 -3.44 -10.39
N ASP A 116 18.88 -3.32 -11.70
CA ASP A 116 20.04 -2.87 -12.47
C ASP A 116 19.60 -2.02 -13.67
N PHE A 117 20.50 -1.13 -14.11
CA PHE A 117 20.33 -0.51 -15.42
C PHE A 117 20.40 -1.55 -16.53
N VAL A 118 19.52 -1.43 -17.51
CA VAL A 118 19.53 -2.21 -18.74
C VAL A 118 19.60 -1.27 -19.95
N ASP A 119 20.22 -1.73 -21.04
CA ASP A 119 20.20 -0.94 -22.27
C ASP A 119 18.80 -0.95 -22.92
N LYS A 120 18.56 0.00 -23.83
CA LYS A 120 17.27 0.12 -24.51
C LYS A 120 16.93 -1.08 -25.37
N GLN A 121 17.93 -1.83 -25.87
CA GLN A 121 17.70 -3.05 -26.64
C GLN A 121 17.18 -4.16 -25.73
N GLU A 122 17.76 -4.32 -24.55
CA GLU A 122 17.28 -5.29 -23.55
C GLU A 122 15.89 -4.91 -23.03
N ALA A 123 15.64 -3.63 -22.75
CA ALA A 123 14.31 -3.14 -22.39
C ALA A 123 13.26 -3.47 -23.45
N GLY A 124 13.62 -3.33 -24.74
CA GLY A 124 12.75 -3.70 -25.87
C GLY A 124 12.57 -5.22 -26.06
N ARG A 125 13.47 -6.07 -25.52
CA ARG A 125 13.23 -7.52 -25.46
C ARG A 125 12.27 -7.89 -24.32
N ILE A 126 12.37 -7.18 -23.19
CA ILE A 126 11.51 -7.39 -22.01
C ILE A 126 10.08 -6.92 -22.29
N GLU A 127 9.93 -5.72 -22.89
CA GLU A 127 8.61 -5.16 -23.29
C GLU A 127 8.70 -4.60 -24.72
N PRO A 128 8.38 -5.41 -25.72
CA PRO A 128 8.61 -5.06 -27.14
C PRO A 128 7.81 -3.88 -27.66
N LEU A 129 6.70 -3.52 -27.00
CA LEU A 129 5.82 -2.43 -27.43
C LEU A 129 6.07 -1.12 -26.71
N LEU A 130 7.00 -1.12 -25.73
CA LEU A 130 7.40 0.07 -24.99
C LEU A 130 8.30 0.96 -25.83
N ASP A 131 7.89 2.21 -26.03
CA ASP A 131 8.79 3.22 -26.60
C ASP A 131 9.71 3.78 -25.50
N THR A 132 10.98 3.42 -25.57
CA THR A 132 12.01 3.86 -24.64
C THR A 132 12.74 5.14 -25.11
N SER A 133 12.36 5.74 -26.25
CA SER A 133 13.07 6.87 -26.83
C SER A 133 13.05 8.12 -25.92
N GLY A 134 11.97 8.31 -25.18
CA GLY A 134 11.79 9.40 -24.22
C GLY A 134 12.55 9.24 -22.89
N PHE A 135 13.16 8.08 -22.62
CA PHE A 135 13.90 7.82 -21.38
C PHE A 135 15.40 8.07 -21.56
N GLN A 136 16.05 8.67 -20.57
CA GLN A 136 17.51 8.79 -20.52
C GLN A 136 18.13 7.41 -20.30
N SER A 137 17.65 6.68 -19.31
CA SER A 137 18.06 5.31 -18.98
C SER A 137 16.86 4.47 -18.55
N VAL A 138 17.05 3.16 -18.48
CA VAL A 138 16.01 2.22 -18.05
C VAL A 138 16.57 1.32 -16.96
N VAL A 139 15.81 1.09 -15.90
CA VAL A 139 16.12 0.11 -14.86
C VAL A 139 15.15 -1.06 -14.97
N TYR A 140 15.64 -2.26 -14.72
CA TYR A 140 14.82 -3.47 -14.64
C TYR A 140 14.92 -4.13 -13.28
N GLU A 141 13.77 -4.41 -12.69
CA GLU A 141 13.60 -5.18 -11.46
C GLU A 141 12.82 -6.47 -11.76
N PRO A 142 13.48 -7.63 -11.88
CA PRO A 142 12.82 -8.88 -12.26
C PRO A 142 11.86 -9.42 -11.17
N ASN A 143 12.18 -9.18 -9.90
CA ASN A 143 11.47 -9.72 -8.75
C ASN A 143 10.27 -8.85 -8.32
N MET A 144 9.48 -8.42 -9.28
CA MET A 144 8.36 -7.52 -9.09
C MET A 144 7.12 -8.10 -9.74
N GLY A 145 5.95 -7.59 -9.36
CA GLY A 145 4.72 -8.06 -9.96
C GLY A 145 3.49 -7.40 -9.38
N TYR A 146 2.39 -8.10 -9.40
CA TYR A 146 1.13 -7.67 -8.79
C TYR A 146 0.39 -8.84 -8.17
N ALA A 147 -0.55 -8.54 -7.27
CA ALA A 147 -1.40 -9.52 -6.61
C ALA A 147 -2.89 -9.12 -6.72
N GLU A 148 -3.77 -9.94 -6.18
CA GLU A 148 -5.20 -9.65 -6.09
C GLU A 148 -5.51 -9.07 -4.70
N PRO A 149 -5.86 -7.77 -4.59
CA PRO A 149 -5.87 -7.11 -3.29
C PRO A 149 -6.95 -7.64 -2.35
N SER A 150 -8.16 -7.86 -2.85
CA SER A 150 -9.26 -8.40 -2.03
C SER A 150 -9.02 -9.86 -1.64
N THR A 151 -8.48 -10.66 -2.57
CA THR A 151 -8.10 -12.06 -2.32
C THR A 151 -7.01 -12.14 -1.26
N THR A 152 -5.98 -11.28 -1.35
CA THR A 152 -4.90 -11.23 -0.36
C THR A 152 -5.42 -10.93 1.04
N ALA A 153 -6.21 -9.87 1.21
CA ALA A 153 -6.77 -9.48 2.50
C ALA A 153 -7.71 -10.57 3.07
N SER A 154 -8.58 -11.13 2.22
CA SER A 154 -9.48 -12.22 2.63
C SER A 154 -8.73 -13.49 3.00
N SER A 155 -7.63 -13.80 2.31
CA SER A 155 -6.75 -14.93 2.64
C SER A 155 -6.09 -14.76 4.01
N PHE A 156 -5.58 -13.57 4.32
CA PHE A 156 -5.05 -13.29 5.67
C PHE A 156 -6.12 -13.44 6.74
N ALA A 157 -7.30 -12.83 6.55
CA ALA A 157 -8.40 -12.90 7.53
C ALA A 157 -8.90 -14.34 7.72
N SER A 158 -9.02 -15.11 6.64
CA SER A 158 -9.46 -16.52 6.70
C SER A 158 -8.42 -17.41 7.34
N ALA A 159 -7.13 -17.22 7.03
CA ALA A 159 -6.04 -17.93 7.68
C ALA A 159 -5.97 -17.61 9.18
N ALA A 160 -6.21 -16.35 9.56
CA ALA A 160 -6.33 -15.96 10.98
C ALA A 160 -7.51 -16.67 11.65
N GLY A 161 -8.67 -16.75 10.98
CA GLY A 161 -9.85 -17.48 11.45
C GLY A 161 -9.58 -18.96 11.70
N ALA A 162 -8.82 -19.62 10.81
CA ALA A 162 -8.38 -20.99 11.00
C ALA A 162 -7.47 -21.18 12.24
N LEU A 163 -6.84 -20.10 12.71
CA LEU A 163 -6.01 -20.05 13.93
C LEU A 163 -6.79 -19.52 15.16
N GLY A 164 -8.13 -19.36 15.07
CA GLY A 164 -8.98 -18.96 16.18
C GLY A 164 -9.26 -17.47 16.30
N ALA A 165 -8.84 -16.64 15.34
CA ALA A 165 -9.24 -15.24 15.28
C ALA A 165 -10.72 -15.08 14.89
N ARG A 166 -11.31 -13.94 15.23
CA ARG A 166 -12.69 -13.59 14.90
C ARG A 166 -12.74 -12.34 14.03
N VAL A 167 -13.73 -12.28 13.16
CA VAL A 167 -13.99 -11.10 12.30
C VAL A 167 -15.44 -10.68 12.45
N LEU A 168 -15.68 -9.40 12.70
CA LEU A 168 -16.99 -8.77 12.72
C LEU A 168 -17.05 -7.72 11.61
N THR A 169 -17.81 -8.01 10.58
CA THR A 169 -18.12 -7.05 9.50
C THR A 169 -19.37 -6.21 9.86
N GLU A 170 -19.65 -5.16 9.06
CA GLU A 170 -20.77 -4.22 9.30
C GLU A 170 -20.76 -3.67 10.73
N THR A 171 -19.56 -3.52 11.30
CA THR A 171 -19.33 -3.11 12.69
C THR A 171 -18.41 -1.89 12.70
N ALA A 172 -19.01 -0.71 12.72
CA ALA A 172 -18.27 0.56 12.76
C ALA A 172 -17.87 0.91 14.20
N LEU A 173 -16.63 1.34 14.38
CA LEU A 173 -16.16 1.95 15.62
C LEU A 173 -16.79 3.35 15.75
N LEU A 174 -17.43 3.63 16.89
CA LEU A 174 -18.06 4.91 17.22
C LEU A 174 -17.28 5.70 18.27
N GLY A 175 -16.48 5.03 19.09
CA GLY A 175 -15.68 5.69 20.13
C GLY A 175 -14.84 4.70 20.92
N ILE A 176 -13.83 5.25 21.60
CA ILE A 176 -12.90 4.50 22.44
C ILE A 176 -12.88 5.16 23.82
N LYS A 177 -13.08 4.39 24.89
CA LYS A 177 -12.98 4.85 26.27
C LYS A 177 -12.06 3.96 27.08
N LYS A 178 -11.23 4.55 27.94
CA LYS A 178 -10.44 3.79 28.89
C LYS A 178 -11.32 3.10 29.93
N VAL A 179 -10.97 1.87 30.23
CA VAL A 179 -11.55 1.09 31.34
C VAL A 179 -10.40 0.51 32.20
N PRO A 180 -10.64 -0.04 33.38
CA PRO A 180 -9.55 -0.49 34.28
C PRO A 180 -8.58 -1.50 33.64
N GLU A 181 -9.03 -2.31 32.70
CA GLU A 181 -8.22 -3.36 32.06
C GLU A 181 -8.14 -3.18 30.53
N GLY A 182 -7.88 -1.95 30.06
CA GLY A 182 -7.74 -1.64 28.62
C GLY A 182 -8.76 -0.62 28.13
N TYR A 183 -9.57 -0.97 27.15
CA TYR A 183 -10.46 -0.07 26.44
C TYR A 183 -11.83 -0.68 26.16
N SER A 184 -12.88 0.15 26.24
CA SER A 184 -14.20 -0.15 25.71
C SER A 184 -14.35 0.55 24.35
N LEU A 185 -14.57 -0.24 23.32
CA LEU A 185 -14.84 0.19 21.96
C LEU A 185 -16.36 0.20 21.77
N SER A 186 -16.95 1.39 21.67
CA SER A 186 -18.37 1.52 21.31
C SER A 186 -18.50 1.30 19.81
N THR A 187 -19.36 0.36 19.40
CA THR A 187 -19.59 0.03 17.99
C THR A 187 -21.05 0.03 17.62
N THR A 188 -21.36 0.02 16.34
CA THR A 188 -22.74 -0.11 15.83
C THR A 188 -23.43 -1.41 16.23
N LYS A 189 -22.68 -2.44 16.70
CA LYS A 189 -23.21 -3.74 17.14
C LYS A 189 -23.01 -3.97 18.65
N GLY A 190 -22.83 -2.88 19.43
CA GLY A 190 -22.61 -2.93 20.87
C GLY A 190 -21.14 -2.82 21.27
N ASP A 191 -20.89 -2.80 22.58
CA ASP A 191 -19.57 -2.53 23.12
C ASP A 191 -18.66 -3.76 23.11
N ILE A 192 -17.38 -3.52 22.83
CA ILE A 192 -16.32 -4.53 22.82
C ILE A 192 -15.23 -4.06 23.78
N GLU A 193 -14.92 -4.86 24.79
CA GLU A 193 -13.77 -4.63 25.67
C GLU A 193 -12.53 -5.29 25.09
N ALA A 194 -11.42 -4.55 24.99
CA ALA A 194 -10.15 -5.03 24.52
C ALA A 194 -9.03 -4.54 25.43
N ARG A 195 -8.04 -5.39 25.72
CA ARG A 195 -6.85 -4.99 26.45
C ARG A 195 -5.94 -4.11 25.58
N GLU A 196 -5.72 -4.57 24.36
CA GLU A 196 -4.92 -3.88 23.35
C GLU A 196 -5.81 -3.55 22.13
N VAL A 197 -5.58 -2.40 21.52
CA VAL A 197 -6.30 -1.94 20.33
C VAL A 197 -5.30 -1.60 19.23
N VAL A 198 -5.54 -2.07 18.02
CA VAL A 198 -4.74 -1.71 16.85
C VAL A 198 -5.62 -0.95 15.85
N LEU A 199 -5.28 0.31 15.60
CA LEU A 199 -5.95 1.15 14.61
C LEU A 199 -5.27 0.96 13.25
N ALA A 200 -5.95 0.27 12.31
CA ALA A 200 -5.56 0.05 10.92
C ALA A 200 -6.62 0.62 9.96
N THR A 201 -7.06 1.84 10.25
CA THR A 201 -8.30 2.45 9.75
C THR A 201 -8.12 3.24 8.44
N GLY A 202 -6.89 3.26 7.87
CA GLY A 202 -6.60 3.88 6.58
C GLY A 202 -7.09 5.33 6.51
N VAL A 203 -7.77 5.68 5.44
CA VAL A 203 -8.28 7.05 5.19
C VAL A 203 -9.31 7.54 6.20
N TRP A 204 -9.91 6.66 7.00
CA TRP A 204 -10.84 7.01 8.09
C TRP A 204 -10.16 7.26 9.44
N SER A 205 -8.84 7.33 9.49
CA SER A 205 -8.10 7.53 10.75
C SER A 205 -8.27 8.92 11.32
N GLY A 206 -8.36 9.95 10.50
CA GLY A 206 -8.43 11.35 10.96
C GLY A 206 -9.47 11.59 12.08
N PRO A 207 -10.76 11.29 11.87
CA PRO A 207 -11.80 11.50 12.88
C PRO A 207 -11.58 10.70 14.18
N ILE A 208 -10.97 9.51 14.09
CA ILE A 208 -10.69 8.67 15.27
C ILE A 208 -9.60 9.32 16.13
N PHE A 209 -8.53 9.78 15.49
CA PHE A 209 -7.43 10.47 16.16
C PHE A 209 -7.86 11.83 16.74
N GLU A 210 -8.70 12.56 16.03
CA GLU A 210 -9.32 13.79 16.53
C GLU A 210 -10.15 13.54 17.80
N ALA A 211 -10.98 12.49 17.79
CA ALA A 211 -11.79 12.10 18.97
C ALA A 211 -10.92 11.66 20.17
N LEU A 212 -9.71 11.14 19.93
CA LEU A 212 -8.72 10.83 20.95
C LEU A 212 -7.91 12.06 21.40
N GLY A 213 -8.01 13.19 20.70
CA GLY A 213 -7.17 14.36 20.94
C GLY A 213 -5.69 14.14 20.56
N VAL A 214 -5.41 13.19 19.68
CA VAL A 214 -4.05 12.85 19.20
C VAL A 214 -3.82 13.54 17.86
N PRO A 215 -2.88 14.47 17.73
CA PRO A 215 -2.62 15.16 16.48
C PRO A 215 -1.95 14.20 15.47
N ILE A 216 -2.58 13.98 14.34
CA ILE A 216 -2.02 13.22 13.24
C ILE A 216 -2.20 13.99 11.93
N PRO A 217 -1.13 14.27 11.17
CA PRO A 217 -1.21 15.04 9.94
C PRO A 217 -1.56 14.14 8.74
N LEU A 218 -2.74 13.56 8.74
CA LEU A 218 -3.25 12.74 7.65
C LEU A 218 -4.09 13.55 6.68
N LYS A 219 -3.89 13.32 5.40
CA LYS A 219 -4.65 13.93 4.32
C LYS A 219 -5.12 12.85 3.36
N PRO A 220 -6.43 12.53 3.30
CA PRO A 220 -6.96 11.67 2.25
C PRO A 220 -6.84 12.35 0.89
N VAL A 221 -6.18 11.70 -0.07
CA VAL A 221 -5.92 12.23 -1.41
C VAL A 221 -6.46 11.27 -2.47
N ARG A 222 -7.18 11.81 -3.45
CA ARG A 222 -7.78 11.05 -4.53
C ARG A 222 -6.72 10.62 -5.54
N HIS A 223 -6.73 9.33 -5.89
CA HIS A 223 -5.86 8.73 -6.91
C HIS A 223 -6.70 8.04 -7.98
N PRO A 224 -6.89 8.68 -9.14
CA PRO A 224 -7.59 8.09 -10.27
C PRO A 224 -6.74 7.06 -11.00
N VAL A 225 -7.43 6.04 -11.52
CA VAL A 225 -6.86 4.98 -12.35
C VAL A 225 -7.73 4.79 -13.58
N ALA A 226 -7.16 5.00 -14.76
CA ALA A 226 -7.83 4.68 -16.03
C ALA A 226 -7.49 3.25 -16.46
N ILE A 227 -8.46 2.56 -17.03
CA ILE A 227 -8.33 1.19 -17.54
C ILE A 227 -8.60 1.23 -19.03
N TYR A 228 -7.62 0.75 -19.80
CA TYR A 228 -7.69 0.63 -21.25
C TYR A 228 -7.71 -0.81 -21.69
N GLY A 229 -8.45 -1.10 -22.76
CA GLY A 229 -8.36 -2.34 -23.50
C GLY A 229 -7.13 -2.34 -24.40
N ARG A 230 -6.29 -3.36 -24.27
CA ARG A 230 -5.10 -3.57 -25.09
C ARG A 230 -5.45 -4.33 -26.38
N PRO A 231 -4.92 -3.91 -27.55
CA PRO A 231 -5.14 -4.61 -28.81
C PRO A 231 -4.51 -6.01 -28.82
N ALA A 232 -4.86 -6.81 -29.82
CA ALA A 232 -4.42 -8.21 -29.95
C ALA A 232 -2.89 -8.36 -30.00
N GLU A 233 -2.19 -7.37 -30.55
CA GLU A 233 -0.73 -7.34 -30.63
C GLU A 233 -0.07 -7.06 -29.28
N PHE A 234 -0.82 -6.50 -28.32
CA PHE A 234 -0.37 -6.15 -26.98
C PHE A 234 -1.07 -7.01 -25.92
N GLN A 235 -1.07 -8.31 -26.11
CA GLN A 235 -1.68 -9.26 -25.18
C GLN A 235 -0.64 -10.00 -24.36
N GLY A 236 -1.09 -10.53 -23.23
CA GLY A 236 -0.26 -11.32 -22.34
C GLY A 236 0.11 -10.56 -21.07
N VAL A 237 0.95 -11.19 -20.26
CA VAL A 237 1.44 -10.62 -19.00
C VAL A 237 2.82 -10.03 -19.28
N GLY A 238 2.96 -8.73 -19.08
CA GLY A 238 4.22 -7.98 -19.20
C GLY A 238 4.62 -7.32 -17.89
N PRO A 239 5.82 -6.73 -17.83
CA PRO A 239 6.24 -5.96 -16.66
C PRO A 239 5.33 -4.76 -16.43
N ALA A 240 5.25 -4.30 -15.20
CA ALA A 240 4.78 -2.94 -14.98
C ALA A 240 5.83 -1.94 -15.47
N VAL A 241 5.40 -0.74 -15.85
CA VAL A 241 6.30 0.34 -16.25
C VAL A 241 6.08 1.54 -15.34
N PHE A 242 7.15 2.03 -14.73
CA PHE A 242 7.17 3.34 -14.07
C PHE A 242 7.88 4.32 -15.00
N ASP A 243 7.24 5.42 -15.25
CA ASP A 243 7.72 6.49 -16.11
C ASP A 243 8.01 7.73 -15.27
N PHE A 244 9.28 7.95 -14.94
CA PHE A 244 9.71 9.11 -14.17
C PHE A 244 9.69 10.41 -14.98
N VAL A 245 9.64 10.32 -16.31
CA VAL A 245 9.53 11.48 -17.19
C VAL A 245 8.14 12.12 -17.09
N ARG A 246 7.09 11.27 -17.02
CA ARG A 246 5.68 11.71 -16.97
C ARG A 246 5.06 11.56 -15.58
N SER A 247 5.82 11.03 -14.61
CA SER A 247 5.31 10.64 -13.28
C SER A 247 4.07 9.74 -13.38
N ALA A 248 4.16 8.69 -14.19
CA ALA A 248 3.07 7.76 -14.49
C ALA A 248 3.47 6.32 -14.26
N TYR A 249 2.48 5.46 -14.02
CA TYR A 249 2.69 4.02 -14.04
C TYR A 249 1.71 3.31 -14.97
N TYR A 250 2.17 2.22 -15.54
CA TYR A 250 1.41 1.36 -16.45
C TYR A 250 1.51 -0.07 -15.95
N LYS A 251 0.36 -0.74 -15.79
CA LYS A 251 0.30 -2.14 -15.35
C LYS A 251 -0.57 -2.95 -16.29
N ALA A 252 0.05 -3.90 -16.99
CA ALA A 252 -0.68 -4.91 -17.75
C ALA A 252 -1.43 -5.84 -16.78
N GLU A 253 -2.73 -6.03 -16.99
CA GLU A 253 -3.60 -6.86 -16.16
C GLU A 253 -4.31 -7.91 -17.01
N GLY A 254 -4.25 -9.17 -16.55
CA GLY A 254 -4.87 -10.27 -17.28
C GLY A 254 -4.38 -10.37 -18.73
N LYS A 255 -5.30 -10.66 -19.65
CA LYS A 255 -4.95 -10.84 -21.06
C LYS A 255 -4.88 -9.52 -21.85
N ASN A 256 -5.76 -8.57 -21.53
CA ASN A 256 -6.06 -7.46 -22.43
C ASN A 256 -6.31 -6.11 -21.74
N LEU A 257 -6.05 -5.94 -20.45
CA LEU A 257 -6.25 -4.65 -19.77
C LEU A 257 -4.91 -3.98 -19.45
N LEU A 258 -4.90 -2.65 -19.50
CA LEU A 258 -3.81 -1.80 -19.07
C LEU A 258 -4.35 -0.78 -18.07
N PHE A 259 -3.83 -0.81 -16.86
CA PHE A 259 -4.12 0.17 -15.80
C PHE A 259 -3.10 1.29 -15.87
N VAL A 260 -3.56 2.53 -15.86
CA VAL A 260 -2.73 3.73 -15.92
C VAL A 260 -3.10 4.68 -14.79
N GLY A 261 -2.11 5.14 -14.05
CA GLY A 261 -2.28 6.11 -12.98
C GLY A 261 -1.09 7.05 -12.85
N SER A 262 -1.27 8.11 -12.05
CA SER A 262 -0.23 9.11 -11.79
C SER A 262 0.63 8.74 -10.58
N MET A 263 1.87 9.23 -10.56
CA MET A 263 2.80 9.22 -9.43
C MET A 263 3.22 10.66 -9.05
N GLU A 264 2.44 11.67 -9.45
CA GLU A 264 2.77 13.08 -9.23
C GLU A 264 2.67 13.46 -7.74
N ALA A 265 3.80 13.84 -7.13
CA ALA A 265 3.83 14.31 -5.75
C ALA A 265 3.10 15.64 -5.55
N GLU A 266 3.17 16.53 -6.55
CA GLU A 266 2.52 17.84 -6.51
C GLU A 266 0.99 17.72 -6.48
N LEU A 267 0.43 16.77 -7.22
CA LEU A 267 -1.01 16.48 -7.19
C LEU A 267 -1.46 16.14 -5.77
N ASP A 268 -0.69 15.30 -5.08
CA ASP A 268 -0.96 14.90 -3.70
C ASP A 268 -0.83 16.06 -2.72
N ALA A 269 0.17 16.91 -2.89
CA ALA A 269 0.44 18.06 -2.02
C ALA A 269 -0.58 19.18 -2.18
N SER A 270 -1.00 19.47 -3.42
CA SER A 270 -1.92 20.58 -3.75
C SER A 270 -3.40 20.20 -3.59
N SER A 271 -3.74 18.92 -3.63
CA SER A 271 -5.12 18.45 -3.49
C SER A 271 -5.70 18.85 -2.13
N PRO A 272 -6.91 19.38 -2.04
CA PRO A 272 -7.63 19.46 -0.76
C PRO A 272 -7.89 18.04 -0.25
N GLY A 273 -7.90 17.85 1.08
CA GLY A 273 -8.28 16.56 1.67
C GLY A 273 -9.68 16.14 1.20
N ALA A 274 -9.84 14.88 0.82
CA ALA A 274 -11.12 14.34 0.41
C ALA A 274 -11.89 13.78 1.62
N ASP A 275 -13.22 13.87 1.60
CA ASP A 275 -14.06 13.12 2.53
C ASP A 275 -14.05 11.63 2.12
N PRO A 276 -13.61 10.71 2.96
CA PRO A 276 -13.58 9.30 2.60
C PRO A 276 -14.94 8.67 2.31
N ASP A 277 -16.00 9.27 2.78
CA ASP A 277 -17.38 8.79 2.60
C ASP A 277 -18.12 9.54 1.47
N ASP A 278 -17.54 10.66 0.95
CA ASP A 278 -18.14 11.46 -0.15
C ASP A 278 -17.04 12.09 -1.03
N TYR A 279 -16.56 11.34 -2.04
CA TYR A 279 -15.60 11.83 -3.02
C TYR A 279 -15.93 11.32 -4.44
N ASP A 280 -15.40 11.98 -5.46
CA ASP A 280 -15.55 11.53 -6.85
C ASP A 280 -14.80 10.20 -7.07
N GLU A 281 -15.55 9.13 -7.22
CA GLU A 281 -15.03 7.78 -7.45
C GLU A 281 -14.65 7.50 -8.92
N GLY A 282 -14.90 8.44 -9.83
CA GLY A 282 -14.65 8.32 -11.26
C GLY A 282 -13.26 8.79 -11.68
N VAL A 283 -13.09 8.96 -12.98
CA VAL A 283 -11.96 9.62 -13.63
C VAL A 283 -12.52 10.81 -14.40
N THR A 284 -12.02 12.01 -14.16
CA THR A 284 -12.45 13.21 -14.87
C THR A 284 -12.01 13.18 -16.33
N PHE A 285 -12.64 14.03 -17.16
CA PHE A 285 -12.24 14.13 -18.57
C PHE A 285 -10.80 14.61 -18.74
N GLU A 286 -10.36 15.56 -17.91
CA GLU A 286 -9.00 16.07 -17.92
C GLU A 286 -7.95 15.00 -17.56
N GLU A 287 -8.23 14.20 -16.52
CA GLU A 287 -7.39 13.07 -16.15
C GLU A 287 -7.33 12.02 -17.26
N LEU A 288 -8.48 11.72 -17.88
CA LEU A 288 -8.54 10.78 -18.99
C LEU A 288 -7.76 11.26 -20.21
N GLU A 289 -7.85 12.54 -20.57
CA GLU A 289 -7.08 13.14 -21.65
C GLU A 289 -5.57 13.03 -21.38
N LYS A 290 -5.15 13.39 -20.17
CA LYS A 290 -3.76 13.28 -19.70
C LYS A 290 -3.24 11.84 -19.79
N TYR A 291 -3.98 10.88 -19.24
CA TYR A 291 -3.59 9.48 -19.24
C TYR A 291 -3.59 8.84 -20.62
N SER A 292 -4.54 9.22 -21.49
CA SER A 292 -4.57 8.76 -22.88
C SER A 292 -3.37 9.27 -23.68
N LYS A 293 -2.99 10.53 -23.48
CA LYS A 293 -1.79 11.13 -24.08
C LYS A 293 -0.54 10.37 -23.64
N TRP A 294 -0.33 10.20 -22.32
CA TRP A 294 0.81 9.48 -21.78
C TRP A 294 0.90 8.04 -22.28
N THR A 295 -0.26 7.34 -22.30
CA THR A 295 -0.34 5.95 -22.77
C THR A 295 0.04 5.85 -24.25
N SER A 296 -0.40 6.79 -25.08
CA SER A 296 -0.10 6.82 -26.51
C SER A 296 1.37 7.12 -26.83
N GLU A 297 2.03 7.91 -25.96
CA GLU A 297 3.45 8.22 -26.09
C GLU A 297 4.35 7.06 -25.66
N VAL A 298 3.95 6.30 -24.61
CA VAL A 298 4.73 5.18 -24.05
C VAL A 298 4.46 3.90 -24.80
N TYR A 299 3.23 3.70 -25.24
CA TYR A 299 2.79 2.56 -26.07
C TYR A 299 2.11 3.07 -27.34
N PRO A 300 2.87 3.40 -28.41
CA PRO A 300 2.30 4.01 -29.63
C PRO A 300 1.15 3.23 -30.28
N ILE A 301 1.13 1.89 -30.11
CA ILE A 301 0.03 1.06 -30.61
C ILE A 301 -1.31 1.41 -29.94
N MET A 302 -1.30 1.92 -28.72
CA MET A 302 -2.51 2.31 -28.01
C MET A 302 -3.17 3.55 -28.60
N ALA A 303 -2.42 4.41 -29.28
CA ALA A 303 -2.97 5.60 -29.95
C ALA A 303 -3.97 5.25 -31.05
N SER A 304 -3.76 4.12 -31.75
CA SER A 304 -4.58 3.71 -32.91
C SER A 304 -5.52 2.54 -32.62
N LYS A 305 -5.23 1.73 -31.64
CA LYS A 305 -5.94 0.46 -31.39
C LYS A 305 -6.37 0.26 -29.93
N GLY A 306 -5.93 1.09 -28.98
CA GLY A 306 -6.37 1.07 -27.60
C GLY A 306 -7.79 1.57 -27.44
N THR A 307 -8.52 1.05 -26.46
CA THR A 307 -9.87 1.51 -26.11
C THR A 307 -9.93 1.88 -24.65
N TYR A 308 -10.62 2.99 -24.33
CA TYR A 308 -10.95 3.29 -22.93
C TYR A 308 -12.10 2.39 -22.49
N GLU A 309 -11.91 1.64 -21.41
CA GLU A 309 -12.92 0.73 -20.89
C GLU A 309 -13.69 1.36 -19.72
N ARG A 310 -12.96 1.87 -18.73
CA ARG A 310 -13.49 2.52 -17.54
C ARG A 310 -12.40 3.17 -16.72
N GLY A 311 -12.80 3.91 -15.70
CA GLY A 311 -11.88 4.41 -14.66
C GLY A 311 -12.51 4.34 -13.28
N TYR A 312 -11.69 4.46 -12.28
CA TYR A 312 -12.11 4.58 -10.89
C TYR A 312 -11.08 5.39 -10.10
N SER A 313 -11.49 5.89 -8.94
CA SER A 313 -10.56 6.51 -7.99
C SER A 313 -10.59 5.81 -6.65
N GLY A 314 -9.45 5.73 -6.01
CA GLY A 314 -9.30 5.42 -4.60
C GLY A 314 -8.76 6.61 -3.84
N LEU A 315 -8.62 6.48 -2.52
CA LEU A 315 -7.98 7.46 -1.66
C LEU A 315 -6.71 6.89 -1.06
N TYR A 316 -5.67 7.71 -0.98
CA TYR A 316 -4.48 7.48 -0.16
C TYR A 316 -4.60 8.29 1.13
N ASP A 317 -4.16 7.71 2.25
CA ASP A 317 -4.04 8.37 3.57
C ASP A 317 -2.66 9.00 3.69
N ASN A 318 -2.43 10.12 2.98
CA ASN A 318 -1.10 10.71 2.89
C ASN A 318 -0.66 11.39 4.19
N THR A 319 0.57 11.09 4.58
CA THR A 319 1.35 11.84 5.56
C THR A 319 2.22 12.90 4.87
N PRO A 320 2.73 13.92 5.59
CA PRO A 320 3.58 14.96 5.01
C PRO A 320 4.87 14.46 4.35
N ASP A 321 5.39 13.33 4.80
CA ASP A 321 6.58 12.66 4.26
C ASP A 321 6.26 11.41 3.44
N GLN A 322 4.96 11.15 3.22
CA GLN A 322 4.46 9.99 2.48
C GLN A 322 4.95 8.64 3.03
N GLN A 323 5.26 8.59 4.32
CA GLN A 323 5.71 7.38 5.01
C GLN A 323 4.70 6.99 6.09
N PRO A 324 4.56 5.69 6.38
CA PRO A 324 3.59 5.19 7.34
C PRO A 324 3.85 5.71 8.77
N VAL A 325 2.81 5.71 9.58
CA VAL A 325 2.90 5.84 11.03
C VAL A 325 2.74 4.47 11.64
N ILE A 326 3.75 4.04 12.40
CA ILE A 326 3.76 2.82 13.20
C ILE A 326 4.13 3.26 14.62
N ASP A 327 3.16 3.25 15.53
CA ASP A 327 3.37 3.76 16.87
C ASP A 327 2.44 3.10 17.89
N GLU A 328 2.79 3.23 19.17
CA GLU A 328 1.91 3.07 20.31
C GLU A 328 1.60 4.45 20.89
N LEU A 329 0.33 4.73 21.18
CA LEU A 329 -0.11 6.05 21.61
C LEU A 329 0.08 6.33 23.11
N SER A 330 1.00 5.64 23.80
CA SER A 330 1.31 5.81 25.21
C SER A 330 1.76 7.23 25.56
N ASP A 331 2.57 7.85 24.70
CA ASP A 331 3.02 9.23 24.88
C ASP A 331 1.89 10.28 24.75
N PHE A 332 0.79 9.90 24.13
CA PHE A 332 -0.43 10.70 24.02
C PHE A 332 -1.46 10.33 25.09
N GLY A 333 -1.06 9.50 26.06
CA GLY A 333 -1.90 9.08 27.17
C GLY A 333 -2.76 7.85 26.89
N TYR A 334 -2.52 7.08 25.83
CA TYR A 334 -3.27 5.87 25.47
C TYR A 334 -2.37 4.63 25.37
N PRO A 335 -1.76 4.16 26.49
CA PRO A 335 -0.97 2.93 26.49
C PRO A 335 -1.82 1.73 26.06
N GLY A 336 -1.30 0.88 25.18
CA GLY A 336 -2.03 -0.24 24.61
C GLY A 336 -2.93 0.10 23.42
N ILE A 337 -2.94 1.37 22.96
CA ILE A 337 -3.47 1.68 21.62
C ILE A 337 -2.30 1.80 20.65
N HIS A 338 -2.26 0.91 19.68
CA HIS A 338 -1.29 0.91 18.60
C HIS A 338 -1.93 1.44 17.31
N CYS A 339 -1.13 1.97 16.41
CA CYS A 339 -1.61 2.42 15.11
C CYS A 339 -0.67 2.05 13.97
N LEU A 340 -1.27 1.71 12.84
CA LEU A 340 -0.59 1.53 11.55
C LEU A 340 -1.46 2.18 10.49
N VAL A 341 -1.17 3.44 10.21
CA VAL A 341 -1.97 4.36 9.38
C VAL A 341 -1.06 5.27 8.56
N GLY A 342 -1.63 6.11 7.70
CA GLY A 342 -0.83 7.03 6.89
C GLY A 342 0.03 6.32 5.86
N LEU A 343 -0.52 5.28 5.23
CA LEU A 343 0.22 4.37 4.37
C LEU A 343 0.56 4.96 2.99
N SER A 344 0.02 6.12 2.64
CA SER A 344 0.38 6.96 1.48
C SER A 344 0.51 6.15 0.17
N GLY A 345 -0.44 5.23 -0.09
CA GLY A 345 -0.43 4.36 -1.28
C GLY A 345 0.52 3.15 -1.20
N HIS A 346 1.25 2.97 -0.11
CA HIS A 346 2.19 1.85 0.07
C HIS A 346 1.58 0.63 0.77
N GLY A 347 0.44 0.77 1.43
CA GLY A 347 -0.12 -0.17 2.39
C GLY A 347 -0.26 -1.60 1.86
N PHE A 348 -0.80 -1.80 0.67
CA PHE A 348 -1.04 -3.13 0.14
C PHE A 348 0.25 -3.95 0.02
N LYS A 349 1.24 -3.42 -0.69
CA LYS A 349 2.48 -4.16 -0.99
C LYS A 349 3.38 -4.40 0.22
N LEU A 350 3.21 -3.62 1.28
CA LEU A 350 3.98 -3.72 2.52
C LEU A 350 3.22 -4.45 3.64
N CYS A 351 1.92 -4.76 3.43
CA CYS A 351 1.06 -5.31 4.48
C CYS A 351 1.56 -6.63 5.11
N PRO A 352 2.25 -7.57 4.40
CA PRO A 352 2.72 -8.76 5.06
C PRO A 352 3.71 -8.46 6.18
N GLU A 353 4.70 -7.62 5.91
CA GLU A 353 5.73 -7.27 6.89
C GLU A 353 5.21 -6.28 7.94
N PHE A 354 4.38 -5.34 7.55
CA PHE A 354 3.72 -4.44 8.50
C PHE A 354 2.86 -5.20 9.53
N GLY A 355 2.16 -6.25 9.09
CA GLY A 355 1.42 -7.11 10.01
C GLY A 355 2.33 -7.80 11.01
N ARG A 356 3.50 -8.27 10.57
CA ARG A 356 4.51 -8.89 11.43
C ARG A 356 5.10 -7.91 12.44
N VAL A 357 5.46 -6.71 11.99
CA VAL A 357 5.97 -5.62 12.83
C VAL A 357 4.95 -5.28 13.92
N MET A 358 3.71 -4.98 13.53
CA MET A 358 2.67 -4.59 14.47
C MET A 358 2.32 -5.69 15.46
N ALA A 359 2.24 -6.95 15.02
CA ALA A 359 1.99 -8.07 15.92
C ALA A 359 3.12 -8.23 16.97
N SER A 360 4.38 -7.95 16.59
CA SER A 360 5.49 -7.96 17.55
C SER A 360 5.40 -6.81 18.55
N GLN A 361 5.08 -5.61 18.10
CA GLN A 361 4.90 -4.47 19.01
C GLN A 361 3.77 -4.71 20.02
N VAL A 362 2.65 -5.26 19.58
CA VAL A 362 1.50 -5.57 20.46
C VAL A 362 1.83 -6.67 21.47
N LEU A 363 2.51 -7.73 21.04
CA LEU A 363 2.73 -8.91 21.91
C LEU A 363 4.00 -8.84 22.76
N ASP A 364 5.05 -8.17 22.25
CA ASP A 364 6.38 -8.13 22.91
C ASP A 364 6.75 -6.71 23.37
N GLY A 365 5.92 -5.71 23.06
CA GLY A 365 6.21 -4.29 23.31
C GLY A 365 7.31 -3.71 22.41
N ARG A 366 7.87 -4.47 21.48
CA ARG A 366 8.97 -4.06 20.59
C ARG A 366 9.06 -4.92 19.34
N PHE A 367 9.80 -4.42 18.36
CA PHE A 367 10.22 -5.16 17.18
C PHE A 367 11.74 -5.12 17.07
N GLU A 368 12.40 -6.28 17.01
CA GLU A 368 13.86 -6.38 17.17
C GLU A 368 14.65 -6.60 15.89
N ASP A 369 14.02 -7.10 14.79
CA ASP A 369 14.76 -7.50 13.60
C ASP A 369 15.40 -6.31 12.84
N TYR A 370 14.83 -5.12 12.98
CA TYR A 370 15.36 -3.87 12.47
C TYR A 370 14.61 -2.68 13.08
N ASP A 371 15.23 -1.51 13.07
CA ASP A 371 14.68 -0.30 13.67
C ASP A 371 13.50 0.25 12.85
N VAL A 372 12.34 0.37 13.51
CA VAL A 372 11.11 0.98 12.97
C VAL A 372 10.74 2.28 13.69
N SER A 373 11.56 2.75 14.61
CA SER A 373 11.31 3.97 15.41
C SER A 373 11.16 5.23 14.56
N ALA A 374 11.77 5.22 13.37
CA ALA A 374 11.64 6.30 12.41
C ALA A 374 10.20 6.54 11.93
N PHE A 375 9.30 5.54 12.06
CA PHE A 375 7.89 5.68 11.71
C PHE A 375 7.01 6.23 12.83
N SER A 376 7.59 6.58 13.99
CA SER A 376 6.84 7.16 15.10
C SER A 376 6.10 8.43 14.71
N LEU A 377 4.91 8.61 15.27
CA LEU A 377 4.07 9.80 15.09
C LEU A 377 4.77 11.09 15.56
N LYS A 378 5.66 10.99 16.55
CA LYS A 378 6.44 12.11 17.09
C LYS A 378 7.31 12.79 16.03
N ARG A 379 7.74 12.07 14.97
CA ARG A 379 8.61 12.62 13.92
C ARG A 379 8.06 13.89 13.28
N PHE A 380 6.74 14.04 13.21
CA PHE A 380 6.12 15.25 12.65
C PHE A 380 6.31 16.47 13.54
N GLY A 381 6.11 16.32 14.86
CA GLY A 381 6.35 17.39 15.84
C GLY A 381 7.84 17.74 16.01
N GLU A 382 8.72 16.78 15.79
CA GLU A 382 10.18 16.93 15.90
C GLU A 382 10.84 17.39 14.58
N GLY A 383 10.09 17.48 13.49
CA GLY A 383 10.62 17.83 12.16
C GLY A 383 11.55 16.76 11.56
N LYS A 384 11.49 15.52 12.04
CA LYS A 384 12.32 14.37 11.57
C LYS A 384 11.64 13.58 10.47
N LEU A 385 11.27 14.27 9.39
CA LEU A 385 10.57 13.63 8.27
C LEU A 385 11.46 12.64 7.53
N LEU A 386 10.89 11.51 7.14
CA LEU A 386 11.54 10.50 6.30
C LEU A 386 11.44 10.93 4.83
N LYS A 387 12.47 11.57 4.32
CA LYS A 387 12.49 12.02 2.93
C LYS A 387 12.99 10.93 2.00
N GLY A 388 12.23 10.63 0.97
CA GLY A 388 12.70 9.87 -0.19
C GLY A 388 13.71 10.67 -1.01
N ARG A 389 14.35 10.01 -1.97
CA ARG A 389 15.36 10.63 -2.86
C ARG A 389 14.74 11.25 -4.11
N TYR A 390 13.53 10.83 -4.48
CA TYR A 390 12.84 11.30 -5.67
C TYR A 390 11.67 12.22 -5.28
N ASP A 391 11.42 13.25 -6.10
CA ASP A 391 10.22 14.09 -5.98
C ASP A 391 9.01 13.39 -6.66
N ILE A 392 8.80 12.11 -6.33
CA ILE A 392 7.74 11.27 -6.91
C ILE A 392 6.99 10.61 -5.75
N SER A 393 5.69 10.87 -5.64
CA SER A 393 4.89 10.57 -4.44
C SER A 393 4.89 9.10 -4.03
N THR A 394 4.90 8.16 -4.85
CA THR A 394 4.76 6.75 -4.47
C THR A 394 6.05 5.93 -4.51
N VAL A 395 7.20 6.55 -4.77
CA VAL A 395 8.49 5.87 -4.97
C VAL A 395 9.60 6.42 -4.06
N GLY A 396 9.33 7.53 -3.37
CA GLY A 396 10.25 8.28 -2.52
C GLY A 396 10.72 7.60 -1.27
#